data_a061bad02b4ce936494b050c9988963e
#
_entry.id   a061bad02b4ce936494b050c9988963e
#
_cell.length_a   1.000
_cell.length_b   1.000
_cell.length_c   1.000
_cell.angle_alpha   90.00
_cell.angle_beta   90.00
_cell.angle_gamma   90.00
#
_symmetry.space_group_name_H-M   'P 1'
#
loop_
_entity.id
_entity.type
_entity.pdbx_description
1 polymer ?
#
loop_
_entity_poly.entity_id
_entity_poly.type
_entity_poly.pdbx_seq_one_letter_code
_entity_poly.pdbx_strand_id
1 'polypeptide(L)'
;GTGDVAVWKHLSTFMEIEKMKKVQQGFTLIELMIVVAIIGILASLAITAYQNYTLRSQITEGLNMADGAKVPIVDAYTNSGTAPADRTAAGMSPNATDTRGNYVSAVAVTNGRVDITFGGPRAHQAIFGQTLSVTPYETNGNTVVWRCGNAAQPAGVPLVGGAQHQLPTVEARYLPSVCR
;
A
#
# COMPACT_ATOMS: atom_id res chain seq x y z
N GLY A 1 77.07 -53.25 8.17
CA GLY A 1 76.08 -52.24 7.94
C GLY A 1 74.71 -52.86 7.66
N THR A 2 74.00 -53.44 8.67
CA THR A 2 72.66 -54.04 8.48
C THR A 2 71.71 -53.57 9.62
N GLY A 3 71.83 -52.32 10.02
CA GLY A 3 71.04 -51.77 11.13
C GLY A 3 69.95 -50.74 10.76
N ASP A 4 69.94 -50.20 9.56
CA ASP A 4 69.15 -48.99 9.30
C ASP A 4 67.82 -49.19 8.55
N VAL A 5 67.48 -50.39 8.12
CA VAL A 5 66.30 -50.60 7.33
C VAL A 5 65.06 -50.96 8.18
N ALA A 6 65.27 -51.39 9.43
CA ALA A 6 64.18 -51.81 10.33
C ALA A 6 63.48 -50.63 11.05
N VAL A 7 64.17 -49.51 11.22
CA VAL A 7 63.64 -48.34 11.93
C VAL A 7 62.64 -47.55 11.10
N TRP A 8 62.83 -47.52 9.79
CA TRP A 8 61.91 -46.79 8.91
C TRP A 8 60.59 -47.50 8.65
N LYS A 9 60.50 -48.79 8.84
CA LYS A 9 59.25 -49.57 8.70
C LYS A 9 58.28 -49.35 9.85
N HIS A 10 58.77 -48.99 11.05
CA HIS A 10 57.91 -48.73 12.20
C HIS A 10 57.38 -47.30 12.28
N LEU A 11 57.99 -46.34 11.59
CA LEU A 11 57.56 -44.98 11.56
C LEU A 11 56.42 -44.72 10.54
N SER A 12 56.26 -45.55 9.55
CA SER A 12 55.15 -45.43 8.58
C SER A 12 53.80 -45.94 9.08
N THR A 13 53.81 -46.68 10.19
CA THR A 13 52.58 -47.25 10.78
C THR A 13 51.92 -46.32 11.79
N PHE A 14 52.60 -45.23 12.22
CA PHE A 14 52.05 -44.28 13.21
C PHE A 14 51.43 -43.02 12.59
N MET A 15 51.42 -42.90 11.26
CA MET A 15 50.74 -41.82 10.57
C MET A 15 49.53 -42.27 9.79
N GLU A 16 48.83 -43.29 10.24
CA GLU A 16 47.42 -43.48 9.91
C GLU A 16 46.65 -42.51 10.80
N ILE A 17 46.66 -41.22 10.40
CA ILE A 17 45.76 -40.23 10.93
C ILE A 17 44.34 -40.81 10.73
N GLU A 18 43.74 -41.19 11.86
CA GLU A 18 42.33 -41.52 11.95
C GLU A 18 41.57 -40.42 11.21
N LYS A 19 41.19 -40.72 10.01
CA LYS A 19 40.25 -39.91 9.25
C LYS A 19 38.96 -39.91 10.07
N MET A 20 38.86 -38.97 11.00
CA MET A 20 37.62 -38.73 11.74
C MET A 20 36.52 -38.59 10.70
N LYS A 21 35.76 -39.66 10.48
CA LYS A 21 34.52 -39.62 9.74
C LYS A 21 33.65 -38.62 10.46
N LYS A 22 33.58 -37.40 9.95
CA LYS A 22 32.54 -36.45 10.34
C LYS A 22 31.21 -37.18 10.14
N VAL A 23 30.59 -37.57 11.23
CA VAL A 23 29.24 -38.12 11.20
C VAL A 23 28.36 -37.01 10.68
N GLN A 24 28.00 -37.12 9.41
CA GLN A 24 27.05 -36.20 8.78
C GLN A 24 25.71 -36.53 9.42
N GLN A 25 25.30 -35.74 10.41
CA GLN A 25 23.96 -35.83 10.98
C GLN A 25 22.99 -35.33 9.91
N GLY A 26 22.26 -36.22 9.30
CA GLY A 26 21.19 -35.91 8.37
C GLY A 26 19.94 -35.48 9.13
N PHE A 27 19.18 -34.52 8.53
CA PHE A 27 17.85 -34.13 9.02
C PHE A 27 16.91 -35.35 9.02
N THR A 28 16.12 -35.49 10.06
CA THR A 28 15.05 -36.50 10.08
C THR A 28 13.89 -36.03 9.18
N LEU A 29 13.18 -36.95 8.58
CA LEU A 29 12.01 -36.67 7.74
C LEU A 29 10.94 -35.92 8.54
N ILE A 30 10.74 -36.28 9.80
CA ILE A 30 9.75 -35.60 10.67
C ILE A 30 10.15 -34.16 10.99
N GLU A 31 11.43 -33.88 11.20
CA GLU A 31 11.96 -32.53 11.42
C GLU A 31 11.65 -31.62 10.22
N LEU A 32 11.87 -32.15 9.01
CA LEU A 32 11.53 -31.41 7.80
C LEU A 32 10.00 -31.20 7.68
N MET A 33 9.20 -32.20 7.98
CA MET A 33 7.74 -32.12 7.88
C MET A 33 7.15 -31.05 8.83
N ILE A 34 7.60 -30.99 10.08
CA ILE A 34 7.08 -29.97 11.01
C ILE A 34 7.50 -28.56 10.61
N VAL A 35 8.70 -28.38 10.08
CA VAL A 35 9.18 -27.08 9.63
C VAL A 35 8.34 -26.57 8.44
N VAL A 36 8.12 -27.40 7.41
CA VAL A 36 7.30 -26.97 6.26
C VAL A 36 5.84 -26.73 6.64
N ALA A 37 5.30 -27.47 7.61
CA ALA A 37 3.95 -27.25 8.12
C ALA A 37 3.82 -25.88 8.79
N ILE A 38 4.78 -25.52 9.66
CA ILE A 38 4.80 -24.21 10.34
C ILE A 38 4.97 -23.08 9.33
N ILE A 39 5.90 -23.22 8.38
CA ILE A 39 6.11 -22.23 7.32
C ILE A 39 4.83 -22.05 6.49
N GLY A 40 4.13 -23.12 6.15
CA GLY A 40 2.87 -23.08 5.41
C GLY A 40 1.78 -22.27 6.12
N ILE A 41 1.63 -22.45 7.43
CA ILE A 41 0.67 -21.68 8.25
C ILE A 41 1.07 -20.20 8.30
N LEU A 42 2.33 -19.89 8.59
CA LEU A 42 2.81 -18.51 8.67
C LEU A 42 2.71 -17.80 7.32
N ALA A 43 3.05 -18.47 6.22
CA ALA A 43 2.97 -17.93 4.88
C ALA A 43 1.52 -17.54 4.49
N SER A 44 0.53 -18.35 4.86
CA SER A 44 -0.87 -18.06 4.54
C SER A 44 -1.37 -16.77 5.18
N LEU A 45 -0.97 -16.48 6.41
CA LEU A 45 -1.31 -15.23 7.12
C LEU A 45 -0.52 -14.04 6.57
N ALA A 46 0.77 -14.25 6.28
CA ALA A 46 1.65 -13.20 5.78
C ALA A 46 1.22 -12.68 4.40
N ILE A 47 0.79 -13.55 3.49
CA ILE A 47 0.34 -13.16 2.15
C ILE A 47 -0.88 -12.23 2.24
N THR A 48 -1.87 -12.56 3.06
CA THR A 48 -3.08 -11.73 3.23
C THR A 48 -2.75 -10.35 3.80
N ALA A 49 -1.88 -10.28 4.81
CA ALA A 49 -1.45 -9.02 5.40
C ALA A 49 -0.68 -8.15 4.38
N TYR A 50 0.19 -8.77 3.59
CA TYR A 50 0.95 -8.10 2.54
C TYR A 50 0.04 -7.53 1.44
N GLN A 51 -0.96 -8.28 0.99
CA GLN A 51 -1.94 -7.80 0.00
C GLN A 51 -2.69 -6.57 0.50
N ASN A 52 -3.18 -6.59 1.73
CA ASN A 52 -3.87 -5.44 2.33
C ASN A 52 -2.95 -4.21 2.44
N TYR A 53 -1.70 -4.40 2.82
CA TYR A 53 -0.72 -3.32 2.88
C TYR A 53 -0.46 -2.71 1.51
N THR A 54 -0.25 -3.55 0.50
CA THR A 54 -0.02 -3.13 -0.88
C THR A 54 -1.21 -2.35 -1.44
N LEU A 55 -2.43 -2.83 -1.21
CA LEU A 55 -3.65 -2.15 -1.64
C LEU A 55 -3.81 -0.77 -0.99
N ARG A 56 -3.53 -0.65 0.31
CA ARG A 56 -3.54 0.66 0.99
C ARG A 56 -2.50 1.62 0.42
N SER A 57 -1.33 1.13 0.05
CA SER A 57 -0.30 1.93 -0.61
C SER A 57 -0.80 2.46 -1.97
N GLN A 58 -1.49 1.65 -2.76
CA GLN A 58 -2.09 2.07 -4.02
C GLN A 58 -3.16 3.14 -3.82
N ILE A 59 -4.01 3.00 -2.80
CA ILE A 59 -5.02 4.01 -2.48
C ILE A 59 -4.39 5.32 -2.02
N THR A 60 -3.27 5.26 -1.31
CA THR A 60 -2.52 6.45 -0.88
C THR A 60 -1.99 7.26 -2.07
N GLU A 61 -1.62 6.63 -3.19
CA GLU A 61 -1.29 7.36 -4.42
C GLU A 61 -2.48 8.23 -4.87
N GLY A 62 -3.69 7.68 -4.84
CA GLY A 62 -4.91 8.41 -5.18
C GLY A 62 -5.15 9.61 -4.27
N LEU A 63 -4.92 9.47 -2.98
CA LEU A 63 -5.03 10.59 -2.03
C LEU A 63 -4.00 11.67 -2.31
N ASN A 64 -2.76 11.30 -2.60
CA ASN A 64 -1.73 12.28 -2.99
C ASN A 64 -2.09 13.04 -4.26
N MET A 65 -2.73 12.38 -5.23
CA MET A 65 -3.25 13.05 -6.43
C MET A 65 -4.43 13.95 -6.13
N ALA A 66 -5.32 13.55 -5.23
CA ALA A 66 -6.42 14.39 -4.77
C ALA A 66 -5.94 15.66 -4.05
N ASP A 67 -4.81 15.57 -3.33
CA ASP A 67 -4.20 16.73 -2.68
C ASP A 67 -3.80 17.81 -3.69
N GLY A 68 -3.37 17.41 -4.89
CA GLY A 68 -3.12 18.33 -5.99
C GLY A 68 -4.35 19.08 -6.48
N ALA A 69 -5.55 18.54 -6.31
CA ALA A 69 -6.81 19.18 -6.66
C ALA A 69 -7.38 20.09 -5.56
N LYS A 70 -6.98 19.88 -4.31
CA LYS A 70 -7.50 20.64 -3.15
C LYS A 70 -7.20 22.12 -3.24
N VAL A 71 -5.98 22.49 -3.62
CA VAL A 71 -5.55 23.89 -3.69
C VAL A 71 -6.37 24.69 -4.69
N PRO A 72 -6.49 24.30 -5.97
CA PRO A 72 -7.30 25.04 -6.93
C PRO A 72 -8.79 25.08 -6.56
N ILE A 73 -9.33 24.03 -5.92
CA ILE A 73 -10.72 24.04 -5.44
C ILE A 73 -10.93 25.09 -4.33
N VAL A 74 -10.03 25.15 -3.36
CA VAL A 74 -10.10 26.14 -2.27
C VAL A 74 -9.93 27.56 -2.81
N ASP A 75 -9.01 27.77 -3.75
CA ASP A 75 -8.80 29.06 -4.39
C ASP A 75 -10.05 29.52 -5.16
N ALA A 76 -10.63 28.65 -5.98
CA ALA A 76 -11.88 28.94 -6.71
C ALA A 76 -13.03 29.27 -5.74
N TYR A 77 -13.16 28.50 -4.66
CA TYR A 77 -14.18 28.73 -3.63
C TYR A 77 -13.98 30.06 -2.92
N THR A 78 -12.77 30.39 -2.51
CA THR A 78 -12.46 31.64 -1.81
C THR A 78 -12.75 32.86 -2.69
N ASN A 79 -12.54 32.76 -4.00
CA ASN A 79 -12.78 33.84 -4.94
C ASN A 79 -14.26 34.01 -5.35
N SER A 80 -15.02 32.90 -5.41
CA SER A 80 -16.40 32.92 -5.92
C SER A 80 -17.47 32.78 -4.83
N GLY A 81 -17.11 32.30 -3.64
CA GLY A 81 -18.06 31.99 -2.57
C GLY A 81 -18.87 30.70 -2.80
N THR A 82 -18.63 30.00 -3.90
CA THR A 82 -19.31 28.74 -4.25
C THR A 82 -18.31 27.66 -4.62
N ALA A 83 -18.62 26.41 -4.30
CA ALA A 83 -17.78 25.30 -4.69
C ALA A 83 -17.72 25.20 -6.23
N PRO A 84 -16.53 24.98 -6.83
CA PRO A 84 -16.42 24.83 -8.28
C PRO A 84 -17.19 23.60 -8.74
N ALA A 85 -18.04 23.76 -9.76
CA ALA A 85 -18.91 22.70 -10.27
C ALA A 85 -18.11 21.52 -10.84
N ASP A 86 -17.01 21.82 -11.49
CA ASP A 86 -16.15 20.85 -12.18
C ASP A 86 -14.68 21.27 -12.14
N ARG A 87 -13.83 20.49 -12.82
CA ARG A 87 -12.39 20.77 -12.92
C ARG A 87 -12.09 22.11 -13.57
N THR A 88 -12.85 22.47 -14.61
CA THR A 88 -12.66 23.73 -15.34
C THR A 88 -12.97 24.94 -14.46
N ALA A 89 -14.07 24.86 -13.70
CA ALA A 89 -14.43 25.90 -12.71
C ALA A 89 -13.39 26.04 -11.58
N ALA A 90 -12.67 24.98 -11.29
CA ALA A 90 -11.54 24.99 -10.36
C ALA A 90 -10.21 25.46 -11.00
N GLY A 91 -10.22 25.88 -12.27
CA GLY A 91 -9.00 26.28 -12.97
C GLY A 91 -8.07 25.13 -13.37
N MET A 92 -8.57 23.92 -13.41
CA MET A 92 -7.84 22.73 -13.82
C MET A 92 -8.16 22.33 -15.27
N SER A 93 -7.37 21.43 -15.85
CA SER A 93 -7.70 20.85 -17.17
C SER A 93 -9.08 20.15 -17.12
N PRO A 94 -9.89 20.24 -18.18
CA PRO A 94 -11.27 19.74 -18.18
C PRO A 94 -11.39 18.22 -18.03
N ASN A 95 -10.40 17.46 -18.50
CA ASN A 95 -10.48 16.01 -18.48
C ASN A 95 -9.97 15.42 -17.16
N ALA A 96 -10.79 14.62 -16.49
CA ALA A 96 -10.41 13.94 -15.25
C ALA A 96 -9.21 12.99 -15.46
N THR A 97 -9.08 12.42 -16.65
CA THR A 97 -7.99 11.52 -17.05
C THR A 97 -6.65 12.21 -17.27
N ASP A 98 -6.59 13.55 -17.28
CA ASP A 98 -5.32 14.28 -17.33
C ASP A 98 -4.55 14.17 -16.01
N THR A 99 -5.26 13.88 -14.92
CA THR A 99 -4.67 13.51 -13.63
C THR A 99 -4.78 12.00 -13.43
N ARG A 100 -3.74 11.28 -13.81
CA ARG A 100 -3.65 9.82 -13.73
C ARG A 100 -2.27 9.37 -13.25
N GLY A 101 -2.23 8.18 -12.65
CA GLY A 101 -1.01 7.58 -12.11
C GLY A 101 -0.88 6.10 -12.42
N ASN A 102 -0.06 5.42 -11.65
CA ASN A 102 0.11 3.98 -11.79
C ASN A 102 -1.14 3.20 -11.38
N TYR A 103 -1.84 3.66 -10.36
CA TYR A 103 -3.02 3.00 -9.78
C TYR A 103 -4.31 3.79 -9.97
N VAL A 104 -4.20 5.06 -10.36
CA VAL A 104 -5.32 5.98 -10.56
C VAL A 104 -5.54 6.21 -12.05
N SER A 105 -6.78 6.05 -12.51
CA SER A 105 -7.17 6.31 -13.90
C SER A 105 -7.67 7.74 -14.13
N ALA A 106 -8.29 8.35 -13.11
CA ALA A 106 -8.85 9.68 -13.22
C ALA A 106 -9.06 10.32 -11.85
N VAL A 107 -8.97 11.65 -11.81
CA VAL A 107 -9.36 12.48 -10.67
C VAL A 107 -10.34 13.54 -11.16
N ALA A 108 -11.60 13.42 -10.79
CA ALA A 108 -12.66 14.36 -11.15
C ALA A 108 -12.94 15.36 -10.02
N VAL A 109 -13.54 16.48 -10.36
CA VAL A 109 -14.09 17.44 -9.41
C VAL A 109 -15.58 17.57 -9.67
N THR A 110 -16.40 17.43 -8.62
CA THR A 110 -17.84 17.52 -8.70
C THR A 110 -18.35 18.37 -7.53
N ASN A 111 -18.77 19.59 -7.80
CA ASN A 111 -19.20 20.55 -6.79
C ASN A 111 -18.20 20.67 -5.62
N GLY A 112 -16.92 20.85 -5.95
CA GLY A 112 -15.84 20.97 -4.98
C GLY A 112 -15.37 19.66 -4.36
N ARG A 113 -16.09 18.54 -4.50
CA ARG A 113 -15.66 17.21 -4.09
C ARG A 113 -14.65 16.64 -5.09
N VAL A 114 -13.61 16.00 -4.58
CA VAL A 114 -12.62 15.30 -5.40
C VAL A 114 -12.99 13.82 -5.46
N ASP A 115 -13.23 13.32 -6.65
CA ASP A 115 -13.57 11.92 -6.91
C ASP A 115 -12.40 11.22 -7.60
N ILE A 116 -11.79 10.25 -6.90
CA ILE A 116 -10.66 9.46 -7.37
C ILE A 116 -11.20 8.15 -7.93
N THR A 117 -10.85 7.80 -9.18
CA THR A 117 -11.15 6.51 -9.77
C THR A 117 -9.87 5.70 -9.90
N PHE A 118 -9.85 4.50 -9.29
CA PHE A 118 -8.74 3.57 -9.42
C PHE A 118 -8.91 2.74 -10.69
N GLY A 119 -7.83 2.49 -11.42
CA GLY A 119 -7.90 1.81 -12.71
C GLY A 119 -6.69 2.10 -13.59
N GLY A 120 -5.60 2.59 -13.00
CA GLY A 120 -4.32 2.76 -13.67
C GLY A 120 -3.72 1.42 -14.11
N PRO A 121 -2.67 1.43 -14.94
CA PRO A 121 -2.12 0.22 -15.57
C PRO A 121 -1.56 -0.82 -14.57
N ARG A 122 -1.30 -0.40 -13.32
CA ARG A 122 -0.80 -1.26 -12.24
C ARG A 122 -1.81 -1.46 -11.10
N ALA A 123 -3.04 -0.95 -11.25
CA ALA A 123 -4.06 -1.09 -10.22
C ALA A 123 -4.40 -2.56 -9.97
N HIS A 124 -4.44 -2.93 -8.69
CA HIS A 124 -4.84 -4.26 -8.30
C HIS A 124 -6.32 -4.48 -8.61
N GLN A 125 -6.67 -5.70 -9.03
CA GLN A 125 -8.04 -6.05 -9.44
C GLN A 125 -9.11 -5.71 -8.39
N ALA A 126 -8.79 -5.82 -7.11
CA ALA A 126 -9.71 -5.54 -6.01
C ALA A 126 -10.14 -4.06 -5.88
N ILE A 127 -9.36 -3.14 -6.46
CA ILE A 127 -9.69 -1.70 -6.48
C ILE A 127 -9.94 -1.17 -7.89
N PHE A 128 -9.78 -1.99 -8.92
CA PHE A 128 -9.97 -1.58 -10.31
C PHE A 128 -11.41 -1.13 -10.56
N GLY A 129 -11.58 0.07 -11.10
CA GLY A 129 -12.90 0.68 -11.32
C GLY A 129 -13.58 1.22 -10.06
N GLN A 130 -12.99 1.04 -8.88
CA GLN A 130 -13.54 1.54 -7.63
C GLN A 130 -13.24 3.03 -7.43
N THR A 131 -14.06 3.69 -6.62
CA THR A 131 -13.95 5.12 -6.36
C THR A 131 -13.75 5.43 -4.88
N LEU A 132 -13.03 6.53 -4.62
CA LEU A 132 -12.86 7.13 -3.30
C LEU A 132 -13.04 8.65 -3.43
N SER A 133 -13.86 9.24 -2.56
CA SER A 133 -14.13 10.67 -2.60
C SER A 133 -13.55 11.40 -1.41
N VAL A 134 -13.09 12.62 -1.64
CA VAL A 134 -12.64 13.56 -0.61
C VAL A 134 -13.53 14.80 -0.68
N THR A 135 -14.25 15.07 0.40
CA THR A 135 -15.32 16.08 0.44
C THR A 135 -14.91 17.28 1.29
N PRO A 136 -15.07 18.52 0.78
CA PRO A 136 -14.71 19.73 1.53
C PRO A 136 -15.83 20.15 2.50
N TYR A 137 -15.44 20.55 3.70
CA TYR A 137 -16.27 21.17 4.73
C TYR A 137 -15.65 22.49 5.15
N GLU A 138 -16.47 23.51 5.48
CA GLU A 138 -16.01 24.82 5.86
C GLU A 138 -16.21 25.06 7.37
N THR A 139 -15.13 25.38 8.06
CA THR A 139 -15.18 25.77 9.46
C THR A 139 -15.65 27.22 9.64
N ASN A 140 -16.11 27.58 10.84
CA ASN A 140 -16.53 28.93 11.18
C ASN A 140 -15.42 30.01 10.97
N GLY A 141 -14.17 29.58 10.79
CA GLY A 141 -13.02 30.44 10.50
C GLY A 141 -12.66 30.52 9.01
N ASN A 142 -13.57 30.17 8.10
CA ASN A 142 -13.35 30.11 6.64
C ASN A 142 -12.18 29.18 6.22
N THR A 143 -11.89 28.17 7.02
CA THR A 143 -10.88 27.17 6.70
C THR A 143 -11.57 25.91 6.16
N VAL A 144 -11.09 25.41 5.03
CA VAL A 144 -11.63 24.19 4.45
C VAL A 144 -10.94 22.96 5.07
N VAL A 145 -11.74 22.07 5.62
CA VAL A 145 -11.30 20.74 6.10
C VAL A 145 -11.86 19.66 5.19
N TRP A 146 -11.11 18.58 5.01
CA TRP A 146 -11.42 17.54 4.05
C TRP A 146 -11.79 16.24 4.72
N ARG A 147 -12.96 15.71 4.38
CA ARG A 147 -13.41 14.37 4.82
C ARG A 147 -13.10 13.34 3.75
N CYS A 148 -12.40 12.29 4.12
CA CYS A 148 -12.07 11.19 3.22
C CYS A 148 -13.01 9.99 3.44
N GLY A 149 -13.62 9.52 2.39
CA GLY A 149 -14.36 8.25 2.34
C GLY A 149 -15.38 8.08 3.45
N ASN A 150 -15.20 7.05 4.27
CA ASN A 150 -16.08 6.70 5.39
C ASN A 150 -15.76 7.44 6.70
N ALA A 151 -14.71 8.27 6.73
CA ALA A 151 -14.37 9.02 7.94
C ALA A 151 -15.58 9.78 8.49
N ALA A 152 -15.62 9.99 9.81
CA ALA A 152 -16.69 10.71 10.44
C ALA A 152 -16.82 12.15 9.89
N GLN A 153 -18.04 12.64 9.78
CA GLN A 153 -18.28 14.03 9.41
C GLN A 153 -17.68 14.96 10.48
N PRO A 154 -16.97 16.03 10.09
CA PRO A 154 -16.54 17.03 11.04
C PRO A 154 -17.73 17.62 11.81
N ALA A 155 -17.66 17.59 13.14
CA ALA A 155 -18.78 18.00 13.99
C ALA A 155 -19.04 19.53 13.89
N GLY A 156 -20.31 19.90 13.64
CA GLY A 156 -20.72 21.30 13.55
C GLY A 156 -20.16 22.08 12.36
N VAL A 157 -19.62 21.39 11.36
CA VAL A 157 -19.00 21.99 10.18
C VAL A 157 -19.85 21.68 8.95
N PRO A 158 -20.43 22.68 8.27
CA PRO A 158 -21.21 22.47 7.05
C PRO A 158 -20.33 22.09 5.85
N LEU A 159 -20.94 21.47 4.86
CA LEU A 159 -20.34 21.29 3.56
C LEU A 159 -20.02 22.64 2.90
N VAL A 160 -18.90 22.73 2.21
CA VAL A 160 -18.61 23.86 1.32
C VAL A 160 -19.75 23.98 0.30
N GLY A 161 -20.23 25.22 0.07
CA GLY A 161 -21.47 25.52 -0.63
C GLY A 161 -21.71 24.71 -1.91
N GLY A 162 -22.70 23.83 -1.87
CA GLY A 162 -23.08 22.92 -2.96
C GLY A 162 -22.36 21.57 -3.01
N ALA A 163 -21.33 21.35 -2.21
CA ALA A 163 -20.65 20.05 -2.14
C ALA A 163 -21.57 18.96 -1.57
N GLN A 164 -21.42 17.75 -2.06
CA GLN A 164 -22.15 16.58 -1.58
C GLN A 164 -21.16 15.47 -1.24
N HIS A 165 -21.34 14.83 -0.08
CA HIS A 165 -20.53 13.69 0.30
C HIS A 165 -20.95 12.45 -0.48
N GLN A 166 -19.96 11.67 -0.92
CA GLN A 166 -20.17 10.38 -1.55
C GLN A 166 -19.37 9.30 -0.82
N LEU A 167 -20.03 8.18 -0.52
CA LEU A 167 -19.38 7.03 0.05
C LEU A 167 -18.44 6.37 -0.98
N PRO A 168 -17.29 5.85 -0.54
CA PRO A 168 -16.39 5.12 -1.42
C PRO A 168 -17.01 3.80 -1.86
N THR A 169 -16.67 3.35 -3.06
CA THR A 169 -16.96 1.98 -3.50
C THR A 169 -15.82 1.01 -3.14
N VAL A 170 -14.64 1.55 -2.83
CA VAL A 170 -13.52 0.78 -2.29
C VAL A 170 -13.90 0.18 -0.94
N GLU A 171 -13.62 -1.12 -0.76
CA GLU A 171 -13.90 -1.79 0.51
C GLU A 171 -13.13 -1.16 1.69
N ALA A 172 -13.82 -1.01 2.84
CA ALA A 172 -13.28 -0.34 4.03
C ALA A 172 -11.96 -0.93 4.54
N ARG A 173 -11.74 -2.25 4.38
CA ARG A 173 -10.50 -2.92 4.79
C ARG A 173 -9.26 -2.42 4.05
N TYR A 174 -9.42 -1.93 2.83
CA TYR A 174 -8.34 -1.41 2.00
C TYR A 174 -8.11 0.09 2.21
N LEU A 175 -9.06 0.80 2.80
CA LEU A 175 -8.92 2.22 3.05
C LEU A 175 -7.84 2.49 4.13
N PRO A 176 -7.06 3.58 3.98
CA PRO A 176 -6.23 4.10 5.05
C PRO A 176 -7.06 4.48 6.28
N SER A 177 -6.46 4.52 7.46
CA SER A 177 -7.16 4.83 8.72
C SER A 177 -7.88 6.18 8.69
N VAL A 178 -7.35 7.15 7.97
CA VAL A 178 -7.94 8.51 7.81
C VAL A 178 -9.20 8.53 6.97
N CYS A 179 -9.52 7.45 6.25
CA CYS A 179 -10.68 7.35 5.34
C CYS A 179 -11.72 6.30 5.77
N ARG A 180 -11.58 5.71 6.98
CA ARG A 180 -12.48 4.67 7.51
C ARG A 180 -13.61 5.23 8.34
#